data_f2e0eaf23f01b0aa04910da55c466ed3
#
_entry.id   f2e0eaf23f01b0aa04910da55c466ed3
#
_cell.length_a   1.000
_cell.length_b   1.000
_cell.length_c   1.000
_cell.angle_alpha   90.00
_cell.angle_beta   90.00
_cell.angle_gamma   90.00
#
_symmetry.space_group_name_H-M   'P 1'
#
loop_
_entity.id
_entity.type
_entity.pdbx_description
1 polymer ?
#
loop_
_entity_poly.entity_id
_entity_poly.type
_entity_poly.pdbx_seq_one_letter_code
_entity_poly.pdbx_strand_id
1 'polypeptide(L)'
;MTSFLGGGVQPHYIPAVVKSILSRSEFYTAYTPYQPETSQGFLQAIFEYQSLIAELTGMDVSNASLYDGATAVGEAALMCTRVNKKKTFLIPGNISWEKKSVLLNYTKGAGIKIKEVPYDPKTGRINVGELRKNIDADTSGVYLENPNFFGIFEDAIDEIHSLVQKNQSLFVVGVDPISLGVTKSPGDYGADVVIGEGKSLGNPLDFGGSTLGFFSCRNEFLRQVPGRIIGMTKDAQGKRAFCMTFQTREQHIRREKATSNICTNEGLCMLAAATYLSWLGGKGLYELSALNFTRGQDLKKKI
;
A
#
# COMPACT_ATOMS: atom_id res chain seq x y z
N MET A 1 16.25 -12.84 -21.14
CA MET A 1 15.63 -12.09 -22.27
C MET A 1 15.32 -10.69 -21.77
N THR A 2 15.75 -9.65 -22.45
CA THR A 2 15.41 -8.26 -22.13
C THR A 2 14.03 -7.95 -22.69
N SER A 3 13.11 -7.48 -21.86
CA SER A 3 11.75 -7.10 -22.25
C SER A 3 11.60 -5.58 -22.21
N PHE A 4 10.97 -5.02 -23.24
CA PHE A 4 10.57 -3.62 -23.32
C PHE A 4 9.05 -3.44 -23.16
N LEU A 5 8.35 -4.49 -22.74
CA LEU A 5 6.95 -4.43 -22.38
C LEU A 5 6.83 -3.67 -21.08
N GLY A 6 6.22 -2.65 -20.88
CA GLY A 6 5.94 -1.98 -19.61
C GLY A 6 4.64 -2.48 -19.01
N GLY A 7 3.98 -1.66 -18.22
CA GLY A 7 2.62 -1.92 -17.81
C GLY A 7 2.43 -2.39 -16.37
N GLY A 8 3.36 -2.04 -15.48
CA GLY A 8 3.17 -2.20 -14.05
C GLY A 8 3.71 -3.49 -13.43
N VAL A 9 3.95 -4.55 -14.21
CA VAL A 9 4.55 -5.79 -13.73
C VAL A 9 5.96 -5.92 -14.30
N GLN A 10 6.96 -5.91 -13.44
CA GLN A 10 8.37 -5.83 -13.80
C GLN A 10 9.18 -6.91 -13.08
N PRO A 11 10.27 -7.44 -13.70
CA PRO A 11 11.14 -8.38 -13.02
C PRO A 11 11.91 -7.67 -11.90
N HIS A 12 11.95 -8.30 -10.73
CA HIS A 12 12.69 -7.85 -9.56
C HIS A 12 13.69 -8.92 -9.11
N TYR A 13 14.68 -8.51 -8.34
CA TYR A 13 15.56 -9.44 -7.65
C TYR A 13 14.77 -10.21 -6.58
N ILE A 14 14.84 -11.53 -6.60
CA ILE A 14 14.18 -12.39 -5.63
C ILE A 14 15.23 -13.34 -5.03
N PRO A 15 15.56 -13.22 -3.72
CA PRO A 15 16.48 -14.13 -3.05
C PRO A 15 15.94 -15.57 -3.00
N ALA A 16 16.83 -16.56 -3.11
CA ALA A 16 16.44 -17.99 -3.09
C ALA A 16 15.69 -18.40 -1.82
N VAL A 17 15.98 -17.74 -0.69
CA VAL A 17 15.31 -17.99 0.59
C VAL A 17 13.79 -17.75 0.52
N VAL A 18 13.32 -16.80 -0.28
CA VAL A 18 11.88 -16.55 -0.45
C VAL A 18 11.19 -17.80 -0.97
N LYS A 19 11.69 -18.38 -2.07
CA LYS A 19 11.13 -19.62 -2.62
C LYS A 19 11.22 -20.79 -1.63
N SER A 20 12.31 -20.89 -0.88
CA SER A 20 12.51 -21.95 0.12
C SER A 20 11.48 -21.87 1.24
N ILE A 21 11.19 -20.68 1.75
CA ILE A 21 10.18 -20.50 2.82
C ILE A 21 8.76 -20.73 2.28
N LEU A 22 8.43 -20.21 1.09
CA LEU A 22 7.10 -20.38 0.49
C LEU A 22 6.76 -21.83 0.18
N SER A 23 7.77 -22.69 -0.09
CA SER A 23 7.55 -24.11 -0.40
C SER A 23 7.36 -24.98 0.82
N ARG A 24 7.50 -24.43 2.05
CA ARG A 24 7.25 -25.20 3.27
C ARG A 24 5.77 -25.49 3.44
N SER A 25 5.45 -26.76 3.72
CA SER A 25 4.06 -27.25 3.82
C SER A 25 3.26 -26.50 4.89
N GLU A 26 3.90 -26.09 5.97
CA GLU A 26 3.27 -25.37 7.08
C GLU A 26 2.67 -24.03 6.64
N PHE A 27 3.26 -23.38 5.63
CA PHE A 27 2.75 -22.14 5.04
C PHE A 27 1.94 -22.39 3.78
N TYR A 28 2.44 -23.26 2.88
CA TYR A 28 1.82 -23.50 1.57
C TYR A 28 0.39 -24.04 1.67
N THR A 29 0.12 -24.89 2.66
CA THR A 29 -1.22 -25.45 2.89
C THR A 29 -2.05 -24.65 3.89
N ALA A 30 -1.52 -23.57 4.46
CA ALA A 30 -2.25 -22.74 5.42
C ALA A 30 -3.42 -22.02 4.72
N TYR A 31 -4.54 -21.96 5.44
CA TYR A 31 -5.70 -21.17 5.07
C TYR A 31 -5.80 -19.94 5.98
N THR A 32 -6.86 -19.15 5.87
CA THR A 32 -7.10 -18.03 6.77
C THR A 32 -7.05 -18.48 8.24
N PRO A 33 -6.21 -17.87 9.10
CA PRO A 33 -5.96 -18.34 10.45
C PRO A 33 -7.06 -17.91 11.43
N TYR A 34 -8.28 -18.39 11.24
CA TYR A 34 -9.42 -18.09 12.13
C TYR A 34 -9.26 -18.70 13.53
N GLN A 35 -8.58 -19.86 13.63
CA GLN A 35 -8.31 -20.54 14.88
C GLN A 35 -6.90 -20.23 15.35
N PRO A 36 -6.71 -19.25 16.25
CA PRO A 36 -5.39 -18.83 16.66
C PRO A 36 -4.58 -19.94 17.36
N GLU A 37 -5.26 -20.85 18.06
CA GLU A 37 -4.63 -21.97 18.77
C GLU A 37 -3.88 -22.94 17.83
N THR A 38 -4.26 -23.04 16.57
CA THR A 38 -3.62 -23.93 15.57
C THR A 38 -2.75 -23.18 14.56
N SER A 39 -2.78 -21.87 14.54
CA SER A 39 -2.19 -21.05 13.47
C SER A 39 -1.18 -20.01 13.97
N GLN A 40 -0.57 -20.22 15.13
CA GLN A 40 0.32 -19.22 15.75
C GLN A 40 1.49 -18.83 14.86
N GLY A 41 2.12 -19.80 14.16
CA GLY A 41 3.24 -19.50 13.27
C GLY A 41 2.84 -18.62 12.08
N PHE A 42 1.68 -18.88 11.47
CA PHE A 42 1.20 -18.07 10.35
C PHE A 42 0.72 -16.69 10.81
N LEU A 43 0.04 -16.60 11.95
CA LEU A 43 -0.36 -15.33 12.57
C LEU A 43 0.86 -14.47 12.92
N GLN A 44 1.92 -15.07 13.44
CA GLN A 44 3.17 -14.36 13.70
C GLN A 44 3.78 -13.81 12.40
N ALA A 45 3.83 -14.62 11.33
CA ALA A 45 4.34 -14.16 10.04
C ALA A 45 3.55 -12.97 9.48
N ILE A 46 2.21 -12.96 9.64
CA ILE A 46 1.39 -11.81 9.24
C ILE A 46 1.71 -10.59 10.11
N PHE A 47 1.84 -10.76 11.42
CA PHE A 47 2.18 -9.67 12.33
C PHE A 47 3.55 -9.06 12.00
N GLU A 48 4.54 -9.88 11.69
CA GLU A 48 5.87 -9.45 11.26
C GLU A 48 5.81 -8.68 9.93
N TYR A 49 5.05 -9.17 8.95
CA TYR A 49 4.79 -8.44 7.72
C TYR A 49 4.18 -7.05 7.99
N GLN A 50 3.12 -6.98 8.79
CA GLN A 50 2.48 -5.70 9.16
C GLN A 50 3.50 -4.73 9.78
N SER A 51 4.36 -5.24 10.67
CA SER A 51 5.38 -4.44 11.35
C SER A 51 6.43 -3.92 10.36
N LEU A 52 6.89 -4.77 9.43
CA LEU A 52 7.87 -4.39 8.41
C LEU A 52 7.31 -3.33 7.45
N ILE A 53 6.06 -3.47 7.02
CA ILE A 53 5.42 -2.47 6.14
C ILE A 53 5.15 -1.17 6.89
N ALA A 54 4.72 -1.23 8.14
CA ALA A 54 4.51 -0.04 8.98
C ALA A 54 5.82 0.74 9.16
N GLU A 55 6.92 0.04 9.51
CA GLU A 55 8.27 0.63 9.64
C GLU A 55 8.74 1.24 8.32
N LEU A 56 8.63 0.50 7.22
CA LEU A 56 9.05 0.96 5.88
C LEU A 56 8.32 2.23 5.44
N THR A 57 7.04 2.33 5.74
CA THR A 57 6.17 3.45 5.35
C THR A 57 6.18 4.61 6.35
N GLY A 58 6.78 4.42 7.54
CA GLY A 58 6.75 5.38 8.63
C GLY A 58 5.36 5.55 9.25
N MET A 59 4.52 4.51 9.18
CA MET A 59 3.14 4.51 9.66
C MET A 59 2.99 3.70 10.94
N ASP A 60 1.92 3.97 11.70
CA ASP A 60 1.70 3.30 12.99
C ASP A 60 1.11 1.90 12.82
N VAL A 61 0.33 1.68 11.76
CA VAL A 61 -0.43 0.45 11.52
C VAL A 61 -0.36 0.06 10.06
N SER A 62 -0.21 -1.25 9.78
CA SER A 62 -0.44 -1.84 8.47
C SER A 62 -1.39 -3.03 8.59
N ASN A 63 -2.17 -3.28 7.53
CA ASN A 63 -3.04 -4.45 7.45
C ASN A 63 -2.28 -5.71 6.99
N ALA A 64 -2.97 -6.84 6.99
CA ALA A 64 -2.44 -8.13 6.52
C ALA A 64 -2.33 -8.26 4.98
N SER A 65 -2.52 -7.21 4.24
CA SER A 65 -2.56 -7.00 2.80
C SER A 65 -3.97 -6.82 2.21
N LEU A 66 -3.98 -6.33 0.99
CA LEU A 66 -5.12 -6.28 0.07
C LEU A 66 -4.76 -7.07 -1.20
N TYR A 67 -5.64 -7.09 -2.20
CA TYR A 67 -5.41 -7.86 -3.43
C TYR A 67 -4.27 -7.27 -4.29
N ASP A 68 -4.30 -5.96 -4.49
CA ASP A 68 -3.32 -5.22 -5.30
C ASP A 68 -3.30 -3.72 -4.94
N GLY A 69 -2.34 -3.00 -5.52
CA GLY A 69 -2.20 -1.56 -5.31
C GLY A 69 -3.38 -0.75 -5.86
N ALA A 70 -4.05 -1.20 -6.92
CA ALA A 70 -5.22 -0.52 -7.49
C ALA A 70 -6.43 -0.62 -6.55
N THR A 71 -6.66 -1.81 -5.98
CA THR A 71 -7.65 -2.04 -4.92
C THR A 71 -7.36 -1.16 -3.71
N ALA A 72 -6.09 -1.02 -3.33
CA ALA A 72 -5.71 -0.17 -2.21
C ALA A 72 -6.08 1.32 -2.43
N VAL A 73 -5.96 1.84 -3.65
CA VAL A 73 -6.44 3.21 -3.98
C VAL A 73 -7.95 3.32 -3.81
N GLY A 74 -8.72 2.32 -4.27
CA GLY A 74 -10.18 2.27 -4.12
C GLY A 74 -10.60 2.27 -2.64
N GLU A 75 -9.96 1.43 -1.84
CA GLU A 75 -10.23 1.34 -0.40
C GLU A 75 -9.83 2.63 0.34
N ALA A 76 -8.74 3.30 -0.08
CA ALA A 76 -8.35 4.59 0.49
C ALA A 76 -9.40 5.67 0.24
N ALA A 77 -9.95 5.77 -0.97
CA ALA A 77 -11.02 6.71 -1.28
C ALA A 77 -12.29 6.44 -0.45
N LEU A 78 -12.68 5.17 -0.30
CA LEU A 78 -13.79 4.75 0.58
C LEU A 78 -13.52 5.12 2.04
N MET A 79 -12.31 4.89 2.52
CA MET A 79 -11.91 5.21 3.89
C MET A 79 -11.94 6.71 4.16
N CYS A 80 -11.38 7.54 3.27
CA CYS A 80 -11.41 8.99 3.40
C CYS A 80 -12.84 9.51 3.58
N THR A 81 -13.75 9.04 2.72
CA THR A 81 -15.18 9.39 2.81
C THR A 81 -15.84 8.90 4.10
N ARG A 82 -15.47 7.71 4.61
CA ARG A 82 -16.01 7.22 5.90
C ARG A 82 -15.55 8.07 7.07
N VAL A 83 -14.30 8.52 7.05
CA VAL A 83 -13.69 9.30 8.14
C VAL A 83 -14.31 10.68 8.25
N ASN A 84 -14.33 11.45 7.16
CA ASN A 84 -14.72 12.87 7.21
C ASN A 84 -16.08 13.19 6.57
N LYS A 85 -16.79 12.20 6.00
CA LYS A 85 -18.12 12.32 5.37
C LYS A 85 -18.16 13.19 4.10
N LYS A 86 -17.04 13.64 3.61
CA LYS A 86 -16.91 14.37 2.35
C LYS A 86 -16.94 13.42 1.15
N LYS A 87 -17.31 13.89 -0.05
CA LYS A 87 -17.65 13.04 -1.19
C LYS A 87 -16.74 13.20 -2.41
N THR A 88 -15.78 14.09 -2.39
CA THR A 88 -14.84 14.30 -3.50
C THR A 88 -13.46 13.76 -3.15
N PHE A 89 -12.89 12.90 -4.00
CA PHE A 89 -11.54 12.38 -3.86
C PHE A 89 -10.68 12.83 -5.03
N LEU A 90 -9.58 13.53 -4.75
CA LEU A 90 -8.68 14.09 -5.77
C LEU A 90 -7.57 13.10 -6.09
N ILE A 91 -7.27 12.94 -7.37
CA ILE A 91 -6.19 12.09 -7.88
C ILE A 91 -5.32 12.86 -8.88
N PRO A 92 -4.03 12.52 -9.05
CA PRO A 92 -3.21 13.13 -10.07
C PRO A 92 -3.61 12.63 -11.47
N GLY A 93 -3.59 13.52 -12.45
CA GLY A 93 -3.96 13.19 -13.84
C GLY A 93 -2.99 12.23 -14.54
N ASN A 94 -1.80 12.00 -13.96
CA ASN A 94 -0.80 11.03 -14.42
C ASN A 94 -0.88 9.67 -13.71
N ILE A 95 -1.98 9.37 -13.01
CA ILE A 95 -2.22 8.04 -12.43
C ILE A 95 -2.36 6.98 -13.55
N SER A 96 -1.92 5.74 -13.31
CA SER A 96 -2.09 4.66 -14.27
C SER A 96 -3.57 4.40 -14.57
N TRP A 97 -3.86 4.02 -15.84
CA TRP A 97 -5.23 3.73 -16.27
C TRP A 97 -5.87 2.59 -15.46
N GLU A 98 -5.07 1.61 -15.07
CA GLU A 98 -5.47 0.46 -14.25
C GLU A 98 -5.98 0.91 -12.88
N LYS A 99 -5.18 1.65 -12.12
CA LYS A 99 -5.57 2.19 -10.81
C LYS A 99 -6.81 3.08 -10.91
N LYS A 100 -6.86 3.93 -11.94
CA LYS A 100 -8.01 4.81 -12.19
C LYS A 100 -9.27 4.01 -12.49
N SER A 101 -9.20 2.96 -13.32
CA SER A 101 -10.34 2.12 -13.67
C SER A 101 -10.91 1.40 -12.44
N VAL A 102 -10.05 0.80 -11.62
CA VAL A 102 -10.45 0.13 -10.37
C VAL A 102 -11.06 1.14 -9.39
N LEU A 103 -10.40 2.29 -9.19
CA LEU A 103 -10.90 3.36 -8.33
C LEU A 103 -12.31 3.81 -8.71
N LEU A 104 -12.55 4.09 -10.00
CA LEU A 104 -13.87 4.50 -10.51
C LEU A 104 -14.93 3.43 -10.23
N ASN A 105 -14.59 2.15 -10.40
CA ASN A 105 -15.50 1.06 -10.11
C ASN A 105 -15.82 0.94 -8.61
N TYR A 106 -14.82 1.04 -7.74
CA TYR A 106 -14.98 1.00 -6.28
C TYR A 106 -15.86 2.13 -5.74
N THR A 107 -15.69 3.33 -6.28
CA THR A 107 -16.31 4.55 -5.77
C THR A 107 -17.70 4.81 -6.30
N LYS A 108 -18.07 4.20 -7.44
CA LYS A 108 -19.37 4.39 -8.10
C LYS A 108 -20.55 4.12 -7.18
N GLY A 109 -20.58 2.98 -6.52
CA GLY A 109 -21.68 2.58 -5.63
C GLY A 109 -21.79 3.44 -4.36
N ALA A 110 -20.68 4.00 -3.90
CA ALA A 110 -20.63 4.89 -2.75
C ALA A 110 -20.95 6.36 -3.07
N GLY A 111 -21.14 6.70 -4.36
CA GLY A 111 -21.41 8.05 -4.83
C GLY A 111 -20.27 9.04 -4.56
N ILE A 112 -19.01 8.55 -4.58
CA ILE A 112 -17.82 9.38 -4.42
C ILE A 112 -17.44 9.96 -5.79
N LYS A 113 -17.23 11.26 -5.83
CA LYS A 113 -16.77 11.96 -7.02
C LYS A 113 -15.25 11.88 -7.11
N ILE A 114 -14.75 11.32 -8.20
CA ILE A 114 -13.30 11.32 -8.50
C ILE A 114 -13.02 12.54 -9.40
N LYS A 115 -12.05 13.34 -8.98
CA LYS A 115 -11.63 14.55 -9.68
C LYS A 115 -10.13 14.52 -9.94
N GLU A 116 -9.76 14.66 -11.20
CA GLU A 116 -8.35 14.66 -11.61
C GLU A 116 -7.74 16.05 -11.47
N VAL A 117 -6.55 16.11 -10.89
CA VAL A 117 -5.73 17.30 -10.82
C VAL A 117 -4.69 17.20 -11.95
N PRO A 118 -4.62 18.16 -12.87
CA PRO A 118 -3.63 18.15 -13.93
C PRO A 118 -2.19 18.08 -13.41
N TYR A 119 -1.31 17.44 -14.16
CA TYR A 119 0.12 17.51 -13.96
C TYR A 119 0.77 18.52 -14.91
N ASP A 120 1.94 19.01 -14.60
CA ASP A 120 2.75 19.82 -15.51
C ASP A 120 3.43 18.92 -16.55
N PRO A 121 3.13 19.05 -17.85
CA PRO A 121 3.69 18.19 -18.89
C PRO A 121 5.21 18.36 -19.09
N LYS A 122 5.80 19.45 -18.60
CA LYS A 122 7.25 19.68 -18.68
C LYS A 122 8.02 18.93 -17.60
N THR A 123 7.43 18.83 -16.41
CA THR A 123 8.08 18.20 -15.24
C THR A 123 7.52 16.81 -14.94
N GLY A 124 6.31 16.49 -15.41
CA GLY A 124 5.58 15.28 -15.07
C GLY A 124 5.04 15.24 -13.63
N ARG A 125 5.16 16.34 -12.87
CA ARG A 125 4.71 16.45 -11.48
C ARG A 125 3.30 17.00 -11.40
N ILE A 126 2.63 16.77 -10.27
CA ILE A 126 1.30 17.35 -10.02
C ILE A 126 1.37 18.88 -10.07
N ASN A 127 0.38 19.51 -10.69
CA ASN A 127 0.28 20.97 -10.71
C ASN A 127 -0.34 21.46 -9.40
N VAL A 128 0.47 21.98 -8.49
CA VAL A 128 0.02 22.46 -7.18
C VAL A 128 -0.94 23.64 -7.27
N GLY A 129 -0.77 24.49 -8.28
CA GLY A 129 -1.70 25.61 -8.54
C GLY A 129 -3.11 25.10 -8.91
N GLU A 130 -3.18 24.05 -9.71
CA GLU A 130 -4.46 23.39 -10.04
C GLU A 130 -5.01 22.60 -8.84
N LEU A 131 -4.15 21.92 -8.04
CA LEU A 131 -4.58 21.29 -6.79
C LEU A 131 -5.27 22.31 -5.89
N ARG A 132 -4.67 23.49 -5.70
CA ARG A 132 -5.22 24.55 -4.85
C ARG A 132 -6.58 25.06 -5.31
N LYS A 133 -6.85 25.07 -6.63
CA LYS A 133 -8.17 25.43 -7.20
C LYS A 133 -9.20 24.32 -7.06
N ASN A 134 -8.73 23.07 -7.03
CA ASN A 134 -9.61 21.90 -7.06
C ASN A 134 -9.98 21.36 -5.68
N ILE A 135 -9.15 21.66 -4.65
CA ILE A 135 -9.46 21.31 -3.28
C ILE A 135 -10.56 22.22 -2.72
N ASP A 136 -11.60 21.63 -2.15
CA ASP A 136 -12.78 22.34 -1.63
C ASP A 136 -13.31 21.70 -0.35
N ALA A 137 -14.37 22.27 0.23
CA ALA A 137 -14.95 21.80 1.48
C ALA A 137 -15.48 20.35 1.41
N ASP A 138 -15.82 19.85 0.23
CA ASP A 138 -16.30 18.47 0.01
C ASP A 138 -15.16 17.49 -0.31
N THR A 139 -13.92 17.93 -0.35
CA THR A 139 -12.76 17.07 -0.63
C THR A 139 -12.45 16.16 0.56
N SER A 140 -12.67 14.85 0.39
CA SER A 140 -12.45 13.82 1.42
C SER A 140 -10.97 13.46 1.56
N GLY A 141 -10.24 13.42 0.45
CA GLY A 141 -8.84 13.07 0.44
C GLY A 141 -8.16 13.48 -0.86
N VAL A 142 -6.85 13.56 -0.80
CA VAL A 142 -5.97 13.83 -1.95
C VAL A 142 -4.98 12.67 -2.05
N TYR A 143 -4.99 12.00 -3.19
CA TYR A 143 -4.05 10.95 -3.52
C TYR A 143 -2.87 11.51 -4.32
N LEU A 144 -1.67 11.10 -3.96
CA LEU A 144 -0.42 11.41 -4.64
C LEU A 144 0.40 10.13 -4.80
N GLU A 145 1.09 9.94 -5.91
CA GLU A 145 2.08 8.87 -6.08
C GLU A 145 3.50 9.42 -5.99
N ASN A 146 4.36 8.77 -5.20
CA ASN A 146 5.75 9.18 -5.04
C ASN A 146 6.71 7.98 -4.90
N PRO A 147 7.44 7.57 -5.97
CA PRO A 147 7.43 8.19 -7.31
C PRO A 147 6.09 8.02 -8.03
N ASN A 148 5.79 8.94 -8.95
CA ASN A 148 4.57 8.87 -9.76
C ASN A 148 4.71 7.87 -10.93
N PHE A 149 3.63 7.70 -11.72
CA PHE A 149 3.60 6.75 -12.84
C PHE A 149 4.71 6.95 -13.88
N PHE A 150 5.26 8.15 -14.02
CA PHE A 150 6.39 8.45 -14.89
C PHE A 150 7.76 8.18 -14.24
N GLY A 151 7.79 7.66 -13.01
CA GLY A 151 9.02 7.44 -12.25
C GLY A 151 9.64 8.73 -11.71
N ILE A 152 8.87 9.80 -11.58
CA ILE A 152 9.32 11.11 -11.14
C ILE A 152 8.92 11.32 -9.67
N PHE A 153 9.85 11.82 -8.86
CA PHE A 153 9.58 12.21 -7.48
C PHE A 153 8.98 13.61 -7.44
N GLU A 154 7.95 13.76 -6.62
CA GLU A 154 7.32 15.05 -6.33
C GLU A 154 8.23 15.88 -5.42
N ASP A 155 8.38 17.18 -5.70
CA ASP A 155 9.23 18.10 -4.96
C ASP A 155 8.45 19.08 -4.06
N ALA A 156 7.15 19.22 -4.28
CA ALA A 156 6.28 20.14 -3.55
C ALA A 156 5.45 19.46 -2.45
N ILE A 157 5.95 18.34 -1.87
CA ILE A 157 5.18 17.50 -0.94
C ILE A 157 4.73 18.28 0.30
N ASP A 158 5.59 19.11 0.87
CA ASP A 158 5.26 19.91 2.06
C ASP A 158 4.15 20.95 1.78
N GLU A 159 4.14 21.54 0.58
CA GLU A 159 3.09 22.46 0.15
C GLU A 159 1.76 21.71 -0.07
N ILE A 160 1.82 20.54 -0.72
CA ILE A 160 0.65 19.68 -0.94
C ILE A 160 0.06 19.25 0.40
N HIS A 161 0.89 18.73 1.31
CA HIS A 161 0.47 18.35 2.66
C HIS A 161 -0.21 19.50 3.40
N SER A 162 0.40 20.70 3.37
CA SER A 162 -0.16 21.89 4.02
C SER A 162 -1.54 22.27 3.46
N LEU A 163 -1.74 22.17 2.14
CA LEU A 163 -3.05 22.41 1.50
C LEU A 163 -4.10 21.39 1.95
N VAL A 164 -3.72 20.12 1.97
CA VAL A 164 -4.60 19.00 2.35
C VAL A 164 -5.02 19.13 3.82
N GLN A 165 -4.06 19.38 4.69
CA GLN A 165 -4.28 19.54 6.13
C GLN A 165 -5.17 20.77 6.45
N LYS A 166 -4.90 21.91 5.82
CA LYS A 166 -5.72 23.12 5.97
C LYS A 166 -7.19 22.87 5.58
N ASN A 167 -7.44 22.02 4.61
CA ASN A 167 -8.78 21.65 4.17
C ASN A 167 -9.42 20.54 5.02
N GLN A 168 -8.71 19.98 6.00
CA GLN A 168 -9.18 18.82 6.78
C GLN A 168 -9.55 17.62 5.88
N SER A 169 -8.76 17.40 4.85
CA SER A 169 -8.81 16.23 3.98
C SER A 169 -7.73 15.24 4.41
N LEU A 170 -7.85 13.97 4.01
CA LEU A 170 -6.79 12.99 4.27
C LEU A 170 -5.73 13.03 3.17
N PHE A 171 -4.48 12.96 3.56
CA PHE A 171 -3.34 12.85 2.64
C PHE A 171 -2.99 11.38 2.42
N VAL A 172 -3.28 10.89 1.21
CA VAL A 172 -3.03 9.50 0.80
C VAL A 172 -1.85 9.46 -0.15
N VAL A 173 -0.84 8.67 0.18
CA VAL A 173 0.37 8.54 -0.65
C VAL A 173 0.54 7.12 -1.16
N GLY A 174 0.63 6.98 -2.48
CA GLY A 174 1.01 5.75 -3.17
C GLY A 174 2.52 5.66 -3.34
N VAL A 175 3.11 4.50 -3.07
CA VAL A 175 4.57 4.31 -3.17
C VAL A 175 4.94 3.02 -3.89
N ASP A 176 6.11 3.01 -4.52
CA ASP A 176 6.85 1.80 -4.81
C ASP A 176 7.68 1.44 -3.57
N PRO A 177 7.44 0.27 -2.92
CA PRO A 177 8.09 -0.06 -1.66
C PRO A 177 9.63 -0.20 -1.78
N ILE A 178 10.16 -0.56 -2.95
CA ILE A 178 11.61 -0.61 -3.15
C ILE A 178 12.21 0.80 -3.12
N SER A 179 11.51 1.81 -3.64
CA SER A 179 12.01 3.20 -3.64
C SER A 179 12.22 3.77 -2.24
N LEU A 180 11.51 3.25 -1.25
CA LEU A 180 11.60 3.68 0.14
C LEU A 180 12.97 3.39 0.79
N GLY A 181 13.80 2.54 0.17
CA GLY A 181 15.18 2.37 0.62
C GLY A 181 16.08 3.60 0.44
N VAL A 182 15.71 4.55 -0.44
CA VAL A 182 16.49 5.79 -0.71
C VAL A 182 15.67 7.07 -0.58
N THR A 183 14.38 6.96 -0.27
CA THR A 183 13.51 8.12 -0.10
C THR A 183 13.01 8.22 1.32
N LYS A 184 12.56 9.42 1.70
CA LYS A 184 11.91 9.64 2.99
C LYS A 184 10.59 8.89 3.04
N SER A 185 10.31 8.22 4.15
CA SER A 185 9.04 7.52 4.37
C SER A 185 7.86 8.49 4.33
N PRO A 186 6.72 8.12 3.72
CA PRO A 186 5.55 9.02 3.66
C PRO A 186 5.00 9.44 5.02
N GLY A 187 5.09 8.59 6.02
CA GLY A 187 4.73 8.93 7.39
C GLY A 187 5.51 10.12 7.94
N ASP A 188 6.80 10.26 7.56
CA ASP A 188 7.69 11.33 8.04
C ASP A 188 7.42 12.70 7.39
N TYR A 189 6.67 12.74 6.28
CA TYR A 189 6.22 13.99 5.66
C TYR A 189 4.71 14.20 5.72
N GLY A 190 4.03 13.50 6.65
CA GLY A 190 2.68 13.81 7.05
C GLY A 190 1.57 13.04 6.33
N ALA A 191 1.86 11.94 5.65
CA ALA A 191 0.81 11.08 5.12
C ALA A 191 -0.11 10.54 6.23
N ASP A 192 -1.42 10.51 5.98
CA ASP A 192 -2.41 9.88 6.84
C ASP A 192 -2.58 8.41 6.49
N VAL A 193 -2.45 8.09 5.21
CA VAL A 193 -2.56 6.75 4.63
C VAL A 193 -1.46 6.55 3.60
N VAL A 194 -0.80 5.40 3.66
CA VAL A 194 0.21 4.96 2.67
C VAL A 194 -0.23 3.64 2.06
N ILE A 195 -0.24 3.58 0.75
CA ILE A 195 -0.65 2.41 -0.02
C ILE A 195 0.36 2.09 -1.11
N GLY A 196 0.31 0.88 -1.63
CA GLY A 196 1.15 0.52 -2.77
C GLY A 196 0.95 -0.91 -3.24
N GLU A 197 1.71 -1.25 -4.28
CA GLU A 197 1.82 -2.61 -4.80
C GLU A 197 3.11 -3.25 -4.29
N GLY A 198 2.97 -4.31 -3.50
CA GLY A 198 4.07 -5.03 -2.88
C GLY A 198 4.60 -6.22 -3.69
N LYS A 199 4.15 -6.43 -4.92
CA LYS A 199 4.64 -7.54 -5.77
C LYS A 199 6.17 -7.56 -5.89
N SER A 200 6.80 -6.40 -5.94
CA SER A 200 8.26 -6.25 -6.00
C SER A 200 9.01 -6.79 -4.78
N LEU A 201 8.31 -7.02 -3.68
CA LEU A 201 8.87 -7.57 -2.45
C LEU A 201 8.91 -9.12 -2.49
N GLY A 202 9.57 -9.69 -3.48
CA GLY A 202 9.84 -11.11 -3.54
C GLY A 202 8.79 -11.98 -4.25
N ASN A 203 7.80 -11.40 -4.91
CA ASN A 203 6.81 -12.14 -5.69
C ASN A 203 7.23 -12.22 -7.15
N PRO A 204 7.17 -13.43 -7.80
CA PRO A 204 7.59 -13.62 -9.17
C PRO A 204 6.61 -12.99 -10.17
N LEU A 205 7.01 -12.94 -11.44
CA LEU A 205 6.17 -12.37 -12.50
C LEU A 205 4.87 -13.16 -12.73
N ASP A 206 4.95 -14.48 -12.77
CA ASP A 206 3.84 -15.42 -12.91
C ASP A 206 2.81 -14.99 -13.98
N PHE A 207 3.29 -14.60 -15.16
CA PHE A 207 2.45 -14.09 -16.27
C PHE A 207 1.55 -12.90 -15.90
N GLY A 208 2.00 -12.04 -15.01
CA GLY A 208 1.21 -10.97 -14.42
C GLY A 208 0.48 -11.37 -13.14
N GLY A 209 0.62 -12.63 -12.72
CA GLY A 209 -0.07 -13.34 -11.64
C GLY A 209 -0.13 -12.62 -10.31
N SER A 210 -0.02 -13.35 -9.22
CA SER A 210 -0.33 -12.81 -7.90
C SER A 210 0.28 -11.43 -7.60
N THR A 211 -0.52 -10.56 -7.02
CA THR A 211 -0.21 -9.18 -6.61
C THR A 211 -0.28 -9.06 -5.09
N LEU A 212 0.11 -7.94 -4.54
CA LEU A 212 0.13 -7.72 -3.11
C LEU A 212 -0.14 -6.24 -2.78
N GLY A 213 -1.39 -5.87 -2.61
CA GLY A 213 -1.71 -4.54 -2.11
C GLY A 213 -1.33 -4.39 -0.64
N PHE A 214 -0.74 -3.28 -0.25
CA PHE A 214 -0.58 -2.94 1.16
C PHE A 214 -1.27 -1.63 1.50
N PHE A 215 -1.65 -1.52 2.77
CA PHE A 215 -2.39 -0.38 3.30
C PHE A 215 -1.93 -0.10 4.71
N SER A 216 -1.32 1.06 4.91
CA SER A 216 -0.83 1.54 6.21
C SER A 216 -1.46 2.88 6.56
N CYS A 217 -1.65 3.18 7.83
CA CYS A 217 -2.24 4.43 8.26
C CYS A 217 -1.77 4.86 9.66
N ARG A 218 -2.14 6.08 10.05
CA ARG A 218 -1.99 6.57 11.42
C ARG A 218 -2.90 5.80 12.38
N ASN A 219 -2.49 5.66 13.63
CA ASN A 219 -3.19 4.90 14.66
C ASN A 219 -4.64 5.37 14.90
N GLU A 220 -4.92 6.63 14.74
CA GLU A 220 -6.27 7.18 14.87
C GLU A 220 -7.28 6.56 13.89
N PHE A 221 -6.79 6.07 12.73
CA PHE A 221 -7.61 5.43 11.71
C PHE A 221 -7.67 3.90 11.82
N LEU A 222 -7.07 3.30 12.82
CA LEU A 222 -7.01 1.84 13.00
C LEU A 222 -8.35 1.13 12.81
N ARG A 223 -9.45 1.74 13.31
CA ARG A 223 -10.80 1.16 13.19
C ARG A 223 -11.44 1.32 11.81
N GLN A 224 -10.81 2.08 10.91
CA GLN A 224 -11.26 2.37 9.54
C GLN A 224 -10.46 1.63 8.47
N VAL A 225 -9.36 0.99 8.85
CA VAL A 225 -8.46 0.26 7.92
C VAL A 225 -9.22 -0.88 7.24
N PRO A 226 -9.14 -1.04 5.90
CA PRO A 226 -9.67 -2.20 5.22
C PRO A 226 -8.83 -3.45 5.51
N GLY A 227 -9.42 -4.63 5.34
CA GLY A 227 -8.72 -5.91 5.47
C GLY A 227 -8.45 -6.32 6.92
N ARG A 228 -7.74 -7.43 7.07
CA ARG A 228 -7.46 -8.06 8.36
C ARG A 228 -6.31 -7.40 9.09
N ILE A 229 -6.35 -7.47 10.41
CA ILE A 229 -5.27 -7.02 11.30
C ILE A 229 -5.02 -8.11 12.33
N ILE A 230 -3.75 -8.47 12.48
CA ILE A 230 -3.29 -9.38 13.52
C ILE A 230 -2.71 -8.55 14.67
N GLY A 231 -3.14 -8.89 15.87
CA GLY A 231 -2.62 -8.30 17.10
C GLY A 231 -1.76 -9.29 17.88
N MET A 232 -0.80 -8.76 18.62
CA MET A 232 0.00 -9.51 19.58
C MET A 232 -0.69 -9.49 20.94
N THR A 233 -0.72 -10.64 21.61
CA THR A 233 -1.32 -10.84 22.94
C THR A 233 -0.49 -11.82 23.78
N LYS A 234 -1.03 -12.30 24.87
CA LYS A 234 -0.49 -13.38 25.68
C LYS A 234 -1.48 -14.51 25.81
N ASP A 235 -1.00 -15.74 25.84
CA ASP A 235 -1.80 -16.94 26.14
C ASP A 235 -2.10 -17.06 27.64
N ALA A 236 -2.83 -18.12 28.01
CA ALA A 236 -3.19 -18.40 29.41
C ALA A 236 -1.98 -18.63 30.34
N GLN A 237 -0.82 -18.98 29.78
CA GLN A 237 0.45 -19.16 30.49
C GLN A 237 1.32 -17.90 30.47
N GLY A 238 0.85 -16.79 29.90
CA GLY A 238 1.58 -15.53 29.80
C GLY A 238 2.62 -15.48 28.66
N LYS A 239 2.67 -16.48 27.78
CA LYS A 239 3.56 -16.49 26.62
C LYS A 239 2.98 -15.61 25.50
N ARG A 240 3.89 -15.05 24.69
CA ARG A 240 3.50 -14.27 23.50
C ARG A 240 2.66 -15.10 22.55
N ALA A 241 1.53 -14.55 22.13
CA ALA A 241 0.59 -15.16 21.20
C ALA A 241 0.05 -14.12 20.23
N PHE A 242 -0.59 -14.57 19.13
CA PHE A 242 -1.13 -13.74 18.09
C PHE A 242 -2.58 -14.14 17.80
N CYS A 243 -3.42 -13.16 17.43
CA CYS A 243 -4.80 -13.42 17.05
C CYS A 243 -5.29 -12.37 16.04
N MET A 244 -6.31 -12.73 15.26
CA MET A 244 -7.02 -11.75 14.44
C MET A 244 -7.80 -10.79 15.32
N THR A 245 -7.64 -9.49 15.06
CA THR A 245 -8.30 -8.42 15.83
C THR A 245 -9.29 -7.65 14.95
N PHE A 246 -10.20 -6.90 15.59
CA PHE A 246 -11.19 -6.04 14.92
C PHE A 246 -12.09 -6.77 13.90
N GLN A 247 -12.29 -8.08 14.01
CA GLN A 247 -13.11 -8.89 13.11
C GLN A 247 -14.55 -8.38 12.97
N THR A 248 -15.06 -7.67 13.98
CA THR A 248 -16.41 -7.06 13.95
C THR A 248 -16.61 -6.05 12.82
N ARG A 249 -15.55 -5.57 12.15
CA ARG A 249 -15.61 -4.71 10.97
C ARG A 249 -15.81 -5.49 9.66
N GLU A 250 -15.57 -6.80 9.69
CA GLU A 250 -15.48 -7.61 8.49
C GLU A 250 -16.84 -8.00 7.93
N GLN A 251 -16.84 -8.36 6.64
CA GLN A 251 -18.01 -8.66 5.84
C GLN A 251 -18.86 -9.80 6.40
N HIS A 252 -18.26 -10.86 6.92
CA HIS A 252 -18.98 -12.02 7.46
C HIS A 252 -19.77 -11.69 8.73
N ILE A 253 -19.45 -10.59 9.41
CA ILE A 253 -20.19 -10.10 10.59
C ILE A 253 -21.12 -8.95 10.22
N ARG A 254 -20.60 -7.92 9.58
CA ARG A 254 -21.32 -6.67 9.30
C ARG A 254 -22.09 -6.65 7.98
N ARG A 255 -21.86 -7.60 7.10
CA ARG A 255 -22.51 -7.69 5.79
C ARG A 255 -22.36 -6.37 5.00
N GLU A 256 -23.46 -5.77 4.57
CA GLU A 256 -23.48 -4.50 3.81
C GLU A 256 -22.92 -3.29 4.60
N LYS A 257 -22.78 -3.42 5.90
CA LYS A 257 -22.22 -2.38 6.80
C LYS A 257 -20.75 -2.60 7.11
N ALA A 258 -20.10 -3.56 6.45
CA ALA A 258 -18.68 -3.83 6.65
C ALA A 258 -17.82 -2.61 6.27
N THR A 259 -16.66 -2.49 6.92
CA THR A 259 -15.70 -1.44 6.60
C THR A 259 -15.15 -1.58 5.19
N SER A 260 -15.00 -2.82 4.73
CA SER A 260 -14.54 -3.16 3.38
C SER A 260 -15.20 -4.47 2.91
N ASN A 261 -15.31 -4.65 1.61
CA ASN A 261 -15.73 -5.89 0.97
C ASN A 261 -14.56 -6.83 0.63
N ILE A 262 -13.35 -6.50 1.04
CA ILE A 262 -12.19 -7.40 0.94
C ILE A 262 -12.49 -8.64 1.78
N CYS A 263 -12.47 -9.82 1.13
CA CYS A 263 -12.81 -11.09 1.77
C CYS A 263 -11.63 -11.67 2.54
N THR A 264 -10.44 -11.65 1.94
CA THR A 264 -9.22 -12.25 2.49
C THR A 264 -8.00 -11.40 2.09
N ASN A 265 -6.82 -11.81 2.58
CA ASN A 265 -5.53 -11.23 2.23
C ASN A 265 -4.74 -12.20 1.32
N GLU A 266 -3.68 -11.70 0.70
CA GLU A 266 -2.76 -12.46 -0.15
C GLU A 266 -1.68 -13.15 0.70
N GLY A 267 -2.04 -14.24 1.40
CA GLY A 267 -1.24 -14.84 2.46
C GLY A 267 0.18 -15.26 2.07
N LEU A 268 0.34 -15.98 0.93
CA LEU A 268 1.67 -16.39 0.47
C LEU A 268 2.47 -15.22 -0.10
N CYS A 269 1.84 -14.29 -0.78
CA CYS A 269 2.51 -13.08 -1.30
C CYS A 269 3.00 -12.19 -0.15
N MET A 270 2.20 -12.08 0.90
CA MET A 270 2.57 -11.39 2.15
C MET A 270 3.76 -12.06 2.83
N LEU A 271 3.77 -13.41 2.90
CA LEU A 271 4.89 -14.17 3.45
C LEU A 271 6.17 -13.99 2.63
N ALA A 272 6.04 -13.93 1.29
CA ALA A 272 7.15 -13.59 0.41
C ALA A 272 7.74 -12.23 0.76
N ALA A 273 6.91 -11.21 0.93
CA ALA A 273 7.33 -9.86 1.27
C ALA A 273 7.98 -9.77 2.66
N ALA A 274 7.42 -10.45 3.67
CA ALA A 274 8.02 -10.52 5.00
C ALA A 274 9.40 -11.17 4.95
N THR A 275 9.53 -12.31 4.26
CA THR A 275 10.81 -13.01 4.08
C THR A 275 11.83 -12.15 3.33
N TYR A 276 11.39 -11.48 2.26
CA TYR A 276 12.21 -10.60 1.44
C TYR A 276 12.79 -9.44 2.23
N LEU A 277 11.93 -8.70 2.92
CA LEU A 277 12.32 -7.55 3.74
C LEU A 277 13.23 -7.96 4.91
N SER A 278 12.91 -9.07 5.59
CA SER A 278 13.73 -9.61 6.70
C SER A 278 15.11 -10.05 6.21
N TRP A 279 15.21 -10.63 5.01
CA TRP A 279 16.48 -11.06 4.46
C TRP A 279 17.35 -9.91 3.99
N LEU A 280 16.76 -8.91 3.34
CA LEU A 280 17.50 -7.70 2.90
C LEU A 280 17.92 -6.84 4.08
N GLY A 281 17.02 -6.66 5.04
CA GLY A 281 17.18 -5.64 6.08
C GLY A 281 17.26 -4.23 5.51
N GLY A 282 17.44 -3.23 6.35
CA GLY A 282 17.53 -1.83 5.91
C GLY A 282 18.70 -1.58 4.97
N LYS A 283 19.86 -2.20 5.24
CA LYS A 283 21.06 -2.03 4.40
C LYS A 283 20.86 -2.62 2.99
N GLY A 284 20.36 -3.86 2.90
CA GLY A 284 20.15 -4.50 1.60
C GLY A 284 19.08 -3.80 0.77
N LEU A 285 18.01 -3.31 1.41
CA LEU A 285 16.97 -2.52 0.73
C LEU A 285 17.56 -1.20 0.20
N TYR A 286 18.37 -0.50 0.99
CA TYR A 286 19.06 0.71 0.54
C TYR A 286 19.97 0.43 -0.67
N GLU A 287 20.82 -0.60 -0.60
CA GLU A 287 21.73 -0.96 -1.69
C GLU A 287 20.97 -1.30 -2.98
N LEU A 288 19.88 -2.07 -2.88
CA LEU A 288 19.02 -2.40 -4.03
C LEU A 288 18.35 -1.17 -4.63
N SER A 289 17.79 -0.31 -3.79
CA SER A 289 17.13 0.93 -4.21
C SER A 289 18.11 1.88 -4.89
N ALA A 290 19.29 2.07 -4.31
CA ALA A 290 20.36 2.90 -4.86
C ALA A 290 20.83 2.34 -6.23
N LEU A 291 20.95 1.03 -6.36
CA LEU A 291 21.30 0.37 -7.63
C LEU A 291 20.23 0.63 -8.70
N ASN A 292 18.95 0.47 -8.37
CA ASN A 292 17.84 0.73 -9.28
C ASN A 292 17.83 2.18 -9.75
N PHE A 293 17.96 3.12 -8.80
CA PHE A 293 18.03 4.55 -9.11
C PHE A 293 19.21 4.89 -10.03
N THR A 294 20.41 4.40 -9.71
CA THR A 294 21.62 4.65 -10.50
C THR A 294 21.48 4.11 -11.93
N ARG A 295 20.97 2.88 -12.09
CA ARG A 295 20.74 2.29 -13.41
C ARG A 295 19.71 3.07 -14.24
N GLY A 296 18.65 3.56 -13.61
CA GLY A 296 17.68 4.45 -14.26
C GLY A 296 18.30 5.75 -14.76
N GLN A 297 19.15 6.39 -13.93
CA GLN A 297 19.87 7.60 -14.32
C GLN A 297 20.91 7.35 -15.43
N ASP A 298 21.60 6.21 -15.40
CA ASP A 298 22.55 5.84 -16.44
C ASP A 298 21.86 5.56 -17.78
N LEU A 299 20.69 4.94 -17.76
CA LEU A 299 19.87 4.76 -18.97
C LEU A 299 19.43 6.11 -19.54
N LYS A 300 18.92 7.01 -18.70
CA LYS A 300 18.50 8.35 -19.11
C LYS A 300 19.61 9.16 -19.78
N LYS A 301 20.88 8.98 -19.38
CA LYS A 301 22.04 9.66 -20.02
C LYS A 301 22.40 9.08 -21.38
N LYS A 302 21.96 7.85 -21.69
CA LYS A 302 22.29 7.14 -22.93
C LYS A 302 21.22 7.27 -24.02
N ILE A 303 20.02 7.72 -23.65
CA ILE A 303 18.90 8.04 -24.54
C ILE A 303 18.88 9.56 -24.82
#